data_6733c85e428927f5e7a40105e12502cd
#
_entry.id   6733c85e428927f5e7a40105e12502cd
#
_cell.length_a   1.000
_cell.length_b   1.000
_cell.length_c   1.000
_cell.angle_alpha   90.00
_cell.angle_beta   90.00
_cell.angle_gamma   90.00
#
_symmetry.space_group_name_H-M   'P 1'
#
loop_
_entity.id
_entity.type
_entity.pdbx_description
1 polymer ?
#
loop_
_entity_poly.entity_id
_entity_poly.type
_entity_poly.pdbx_seq_one_letter_code
_entity_poly.pdbx_strand_id
1 'polypeptide(L)'
;MTTFDRSRVTNVDWASYRLLRFPQVPRLEIALIDRPELPLLGAGEAASTPVPAALANAVFDATGVRLRSVAFTAAKVKALLA
;
A
#
# COMPACT_ATOMS: atom_id res chain seq x y z
N MET A 1 -10.30 0.41 1.68
CA MET A 1 -10.51 -0.07 0.29
C MET A 1 -11.97 0.10 -0.07
N THR A 2 -12.25 0.73 -1.21
CA THR A 2 -13.61 0.95 -1.71
C THR A 2 -14.18 -0.37 -2.22
N THR A 3 -15.41 -0.69 -1.82
CA THR A 3 -16.16 -1.88 -2.25
C THR A 3 -17.38 -1.45 -3.06
N PHE A 4 -17.74 -2.26 -4.05
CA PHE A 4 -18.84 -1.96 -4.97
C PHE A 4 -19.83 -3.12 -5.02
N ASP A 5 -21.10 -2.78 -5.17
CA ASP A 5 -22.16 -3.68 -5.58
C ASP A 5 -22.77 -3.14 -6.88
N ARG A 6 -22.55 -3.87 -7.97
CA ARG A 6 -22.95 -3.47 -9.34
C ARG A 6 -22.46 -2.06 -9.67
N SER A 7 -23.30 -1.04 -9.47
CA SER A 7 -23.02 0.34 -9.89
C SER A 7 -22.84 1.33 -8.74
N ARG A 8 -22.85 0.89 -7.48
CA ARG A 8 -22.71 1.80 -6.34
C ARG A 8 -21.66 1.35 -5.33
N VAL A 9 -21.05 2.33 -4.66
CA VAL A 9 -20.16 2.10 -3.53
C VAL A 9 -20.96 1.58 -2.33
N THR A 10 -20.47 0.53 -1.68
CA THR A 10 -21.14 -0.11 -0.55
C THR A 10 -20.57 0.30 0.80
N ASN A 11 -19.30 0.72 0.86
CA ASN A 11 -18.70 1.25 2.08
C ASN A 11 -18.81 2.78 2.10
N VAL A 12 -19.93 3.28 2.59
CA VAL A 12 -20.33 4.68 2.50
C VAL A 12 -20.04 5.51 3.76
N ASP A 13 -19.49 4.89 4.79
CA ASP A 13 -19.14 5.54 6.05
C ASP A 13 -17.77 5.08 6.57
N TRP A 14 -17.27 5.75 7.60
CA TRP A 14 -15.97 5.45 8.21
C TRP A 14 -15.93 4.09 8.94
N ALA A 15 -17.06 3.53 9.30
CA ALA A 15 -17.12 2.21 9.95
C ALA A 15 -16.92 1.09 8.92
N SER A 16 -17.52 1.22 7.75
CA SER A 16 -17.43 0.26 6.66
C SER A 16 -16.19 0.45 5.79
N TYR A 17 -15.58 1.64 5.76
CA TYR A 17 -14.33 1.90 5.05
C TYR A 17 -13.14 1.54 5.92
N ARG A 18 -12.50 0.41 5.63
CA ARG A 18 -11.37 -0.09 6.41
C ARG A 18 -10.12 0.78 6.21
N LEU A 19 -9.75 1.47 7.27
CA LEU A 19 -8.48 2.18 7.40
C LEU A 19 -7.48 1.35 8.21
N LEU A 20 -6.20 1.59 7.96
CA LEU A 20 -5.13 1.04 8.79
C LEU A 20 -5.25 1.62 10.20
N ARG A 21 -5.29 0.75 11.21
CA ARG A 21 -5.36 1.13 12.61
C ARG A 21 -3.97 1.11 13.23
N PHE A 22 -3.76 1.89 14.29
CA PHE A 22 -2.47 2.02 14.95
C PHE A 22 -1.78 0.68 15.27
N PRO A 23 -2.46 -0.35 15.80
CA PRO A 23 -1.84 -1.66 16.04
C PRO A 23 -1.43 -2.43 14.78
N GLN A 24 -1.86 -1.97 13.61
CA GLN A 24 -1.58 -2.58 12.31
C GLN A 24 -0.47 -1.86 11.55
N VAL A 25 -0.01 -0.70 12.06
CA VAL A 25 1.05 0.07 11.44
C VAL A 25 2.36 -0.73 11.52
N PRO A 26 3.05 -0.97 10.40
CA PRO A 26 4.35 -1.62 10.43
C PRO A 26 5.40 -0.75 11.11
N ARG A 27 6.51 -1.35 11.51
CA ARG A 27 7.67 -0.59 11.94
C ARG A 27 8.12 0.34 10.82
N LEU A 28 8.27 1.61 11.14
CA LEU A 28 8.74 2.65 10.21
C LEU A 28 10.21 2.94 10.49
N GLU A 29 11.02 2.90 9.45
CA GLU A 29 12.41 3.37 9.47
C GLU A 29 12.51 4.51 8.45
N ILE A 30 12.96 5.67 8.91
CA ILE A 30 13.06 6.87 8.09
C ILE A 30 14.53 7.26 8.00
N ALA A 31 15.04 7.29 6.77
CA ALA A 31 16.37 7.79 6.48
C ALA A 31 16.27 9.10 5.69
N LEU A 32 16.82 10.17 6.23
CA LEU A 32 16.94 11.44 5.53
C LEU A 32 18.29 11.47 4.81
N ILE A 33 18.22 11.68 3.49
CA ILE A 33 19.41 11.84 2.66
C ILE A 33 19.62 13.34 2.49
N ASP A 34 20.61 13.90 3.20
CA ASP A 34 20.94 15.31 3.11
C ASP A 34 21.73 15.60 1.83
N ARG A 35 21.18 16.46 0.98
CA ARG A 35 21.75 16.87 -0.31
C ARG A 35 21.71 18.40 -0.45
N PRO A 36 22.47 19.14 0.39
CA PRO A 36 22.41 20.61 0.41
C PRO A 36 22.86 21.25 -0.89
N GLU A 37 23.60 20.53 -1.73
CA GLU A 37 24.05 21.00 -3.04
C GLU A 37 22.94 20.99 -4.12
N LEU A 38 21.80 20.38 -3.86
CA LEU A 38 20.70 20.33 -4.80
C LEU A 38 19.64 21.40 -4.49
N PRO A 39 18.95 21.90 -5.51
CA PRO A 39 17.84 22.83 -5.29
C PRO A 39 16.71 22.16 -4.50
N LEU A 40 16.01 22.95 -3.70
CA LEU A 40 14.83 22.50 -2.97
C LEU A 40 13.73 22.07 -3.95
N LEU A 41 13.22 20.88 -3.72
CA LEU A 41 12.05 20.34 -4.42
C LEU A 41 10.91 20.15 -3.43
N GLY A 42 9.69 20.39 -3.87
CA GLY A 42 8.50 20.07 -3.07
C GLY A 42 8.37 18.55 -2.86
N ALA A 43 7.89 18.17 -1.70
CA ALA A 43 7.47 16.80 -1.41
C ALA A 43 5.94 16.70 -1.50
N GLY A 44 5.43 15.66 -2.15
CA GLY A 44 3.99 15.49 -2.33
C GLY A 44 3.64 14.09 -2.82
N GLU A 45 2.76 13.99 -3.80
CA GLU A 45 2.21 12.73 -4.32
C GLU A 45 3.23 11.77 -4.91
N ALA A 46 4.39 12.25 -5.33
CA ALA A 46 5.44 11.42 -5.91
C ALA A 46 5.84 10.24 -4.99
N ALA A 47 5.75 10.42 -3.68
CA ALA A 47 6.07 9.38 -2.72
C ALA A 47 5.03 8.24 -2.68
N SER A 48 3.79 8.48 -3.07
CA SER A 48 2.73 7.45 -3.07
C SER A 48 2.77 6.53 -4.29
N THR A 49 3.30 7.01 -5.40
CA THR A 49 3.37 6.27 -6.68
C THR A 49 4.15 4.94 -6.57
N PRO A 50 5.33 4.85 -5.95
CA PRO A 50 6.09 3.61 -5.86
C PRO A 50 5.59 2.63 -4.79
N VAL A 51 4.68 3.02 -3.90
CA VAL A 51 4.23 2.18 -2.77
C VAL A 51 3.63 0.84 -3.20
N PRO A 52 2.71 0.77 -4.19
CA PRO A 52 2.17 -0.52 -4.63
C PRO A 52 3.26 -1.44 -5.22
N ALA A 53 4.21 -0.89 -5.95
CA ALA A 53 5.32 -1.66 -6.51
C ALA A 53 6.26 -2.17 -5.42
N ALA A 54 6.59 -1.34 -4.44
CA ALA A 54 7.41 -1.73 -3.29
C ALA A 54 6.77 -2.87 -2.48
N LEU A 55 5.47 -2.77 -2.20
CA LEU A 55 4.71 -3.82 -1.50
C LEU A 55 4.66 -5.12 -2.32
N ALA A 56 4.40 -5.03 -3.63
CA ALA A 56 4.38 -6.21 -4.50
C ALA A 56 5.76 -6.90 -4.55
N ASN A 57 6.84 -6.13 -4.58
CA ASN A 57 8.20 -6.66 -4.55
C ASN A 57 8.54 -7.31 -3.21
N ALA A 58 8.15 -6.68 -2.09
CA ALA A 58 8.36 -7.26 -0.76
C ALA A 58 7.61 -8.59 -0.59
N VAL A 59 6.36 -8.68 -1.07
CA VAL A 59 5.62 -9.96 -1.06
C VAL A 59 6.30 -11.00 -1.94
N PHE A 60 6.77 -10.60 -3.10
CA PHE A 60 7.49 -11.52 -3.99
C PHE A 60 8.78 -12.02 -3.37
N ASP A 61 9.57 -11.16 -2.75
CA ASP A 61 10.80 -11.51 -2.06
C ASP A 61 10.56 -12.52 -0.92
N ALA A 62 9.49 -12.30 -0.16
CA ALA A 62 9.12 -13.16 0.95
C ALA A 62 8.48 -14.51 0.54
N THR A 63 7.85 -14.60 -0.61
CA THR A 63 6.96 -15.73 -0.96
C THR A 63 7.23 -16.36 -2.32
N GLY A 64 7.97 -15.70 -3.21
CA GLY A 64 8.13 -16.10 -4.62
C GLY A 64 6.89 -15.83 -5.48
N VAL A 65 5.79 -15.31 -4.92
CA VAL A 65 4.53 -15.09 -5.62
C VAL A 65 4.39 -13.65 -6.06
N ARG A 66 4.13 -13.44 -7.36
CA ARG A 66 4.00 -12.12 -7.96
C ARG A 66 2.55 -11.61 -7.93
N LEU A 67 2.30 -10.58 -7.13
CA LEU A 67 1.04 -9.85 -7.12
C LEU A 67 1.00 -8.86 -8.30
N ARG A 68 -0.06 -8.93 -9.11
CA ARG A 68 -0.22 -8.08 -10.30
C ARG A 68 -1.46 -7.18 -10.26
N SER A 69 -2.21 -7.22 -9.18
CA SER A 69 -3.42 -6.41 -9.03
C SER A 69 -3.61 -5.98 -7.58
N VAL A 70 -3.82 -4.70 -7.36
CA VAL A 70 -4.24 -4.13 -6.08
C VAL A 70 -5.73 -4.44 -5.82
N ALA A 71 -6.25 -4.56 -4.58
CA ALA A 71 -5.53 -4.36 -3.34
C ALA A 71 -4.86 -5.65 -2.86
N PHE A 72 -3.74 -5.52 -2.14
CA PHE A 72 -2.97 -6.65 -1.61
C PHE A 72 -3.56 -7.10 -0.27
N THR A 73 -4.73 -7.71 -0.30
CA THR A 73 -5.36 -8.24 0.91
C THR A 73 -4.71 -9.57 1.33
N ALA A 74 -4.72 -9.86 2.63
CA ALA A 74 -4.20 -11.12 3.15
C ALA A 74 -4.87 -12.35 2.49
N ALA A 75 -6.18 -12.29 2.24
CA ALA A 75 -6.92 -13.34 1.55
C ALA A 75 -6.40 -13.59 0.13
N LYS A 76 -6.08 -12.50 -0.61
CA LYS A 76 -5.56 -12.60 -1.97
C LYS A 76 -4.15 -13.19 -2.01
N VAL A 77 -3.28 -12.75 -1.08
CA VAL A 77 -1.94 -13.32 -0.96
C VAL A 77 -2.04 -14.81 -0.61
N LYS A 78 -2.88 -15.17 0.37
CA LYS A 78 -3.08 -16.56 0.78
C LYS A 78 -3.60 -17.44 -0.34
N ALA A 79 -4.55 -16.94 -1.16
CA ALA A 79 -5.08 -17.69 -2.30
C ALA A 79 -4.04 -17.96 -3.40
N LEU A 80 -3.02 -17.12 -3.53
CA LEU A 80 -1.93 -17.30 -4.48
C LEU A 80 -0.80 -18.19 -3.96
N LEU A 81 -0.77 -18.45 -2.64
CA LEU A 81 0.20 -19.33 -1.99
C LEU A 81 -0.31 -20.79 -1.89
N ALA A 82 -1.59 -20.99 -2.10
CA ALA A 82 -2.23 -22.30 -2.10
C ALA A 82 -2.06 -23.01 -3.45
#